data_e5e64da4c8a00d86c2771301519ad7b4
#
_entry.id   e5e64da4c8a00d86c2771301519ad7b4
#
_cell.length_a   1.000
_cell.length_b   1.000
_cell.length_c   1.000
_cell.angle_alpha   90.00
_cell.angle_beta   90.00
_cell.angle_gamma   90.00
#
_symmetry.space_group_name_H-M   'P 1'
#
loop_
_entity.id
_entity.type
_entity.pdbx_description
1 polymer ?
#
loop_
_entity_poly.entity_id
_entity_poly.type
_entity_poly.pdbx_seq_one_letter_code
_entity_poly.pdbx_strand_id
1 'polypeptide(L)' 'MEKQNLNLRKEQLRNAMTVDARMLYDEGYTMTAIEEYFRNAPDYNKEYSTEEIEEMIYELI' A
#
# COMPACT_ATOMS: atom_id res chain seq x y z
N MET A 1 13.67 9.50 18.57
CA MET A 1 12.49 10.24 18.15
C MET A 1 12.29 10.20 16.65
N GLU A 2 13.34 10.40 15.88
CA GLU A 2 13.20 10.30 14.42
C GLU A 2 12.75 8.94 13.96
N LYS A 3 13.24 7.88 14.61
CA LYS A 3 12.83 6.52 14.28
C LYS A 3 11.34 6.29 14.52
N GLN A 4 10.80 6.87 15.56
CA GLN A 4 9.38 6.74 15.88
C GLN A 4 8.52 7.44 14.83
N ASN A 5 8.97 8.60 14.38
CA ASN A 5 8.26 9.35 13.35
C ASN A 5 8.23 8.59 12.03
N LEU A 6 9.35 7.95 11.67
CA LEU A 6 9.42 7.14 10.46
C LEU A 6 8.51 5.92 10.54
N ASN A 7 8.47 5.27 11.69
CA ASN A 7 7.60 4.12 11.89
C ASN A 7 6.12 4.51 11.82
N LEU A 8 5.78 5.66 12.43
CA LEU A 8 4.42 6.17 12.38
C LEU A 8 4.00 6.48 10.95
N ARG A 9 4.90 7.07 10.19
CA ARG A 9 4.61 7.39 8.80
C ARG A 9 4.36 6.14 7.98
N LYS A 10 5.16 5.10 8.18
CA LYS A 10 4.96 3.83 7.48
C LYS A 10 3.64 3.18 7.87
N GLU A 11 3.29 3.24 9.16
CA GLU A 11 2.01 2.72 9.61
C GLU A 11 0.84 3.46 8.99
N GLN A 12 0.93 4.78 8.92
CA GLN A 12 -0.11 5.59 8.32
C GLN A 12 -0.26 5.27 6.84
N LEU A 13 0.85 5.11 6.13
CA LEU A 13 0.81 4.74 4.73
C LEU A 13 0.20 3.34 4.53
N ARG A 14 0.56 2.42 5.40
CA ARG A 14 0.01 1.07 5.34
C ARG A 14 -1.49 1.07 5.58
N ASN A 15 -1.94 1.85 6.55
CA ASN A 15 -3.37 1.98 6.83
C ASN A 15 -4.11 2.60 5.66
N ALA A 16 -3.53 3.64 5.08
CA ALA A 16 -4.12 4.27 3.89
C ALA A 16 -4.18 3.29 2.73
N MET A 17 -3.13 2.51 2.53
CA MET A 17 -3.12 1.48 1.49
C MET A 17 -4.22 0.44 1.72
N THR A 18 -4.41 0.03 2.96
CA THR A 18 -5.45 -0.93 3.31
C THR A 18 -6.82 -0.43 2.88
N VAL A 19 -7.13 0.81 3.23
CA VAL A 19 -8.41 1.42 2.90
C VAL A 19 -8.56 1.55 1.39
N ASP A 20 -7.55 2.08 0.72
CA ASP A 20 -7.60 2.31 -0.72
C ASP A 20 -7.69 1.00 -1.50
N ALA A 21 -6.92 0.00 -1.09
CA ALA A 21 -6.95 -1.31 -1.75
C ALA A 21 -8.33 -1.95 -1.63
N ARG A 22 -8.95 -1.83 -0.46
CA ARG A 22 -10.30 -2.35 -0.23
C ARG A 22 -11.31 -1.67 -1.13
N MET A 23 -11.20 -0.34 -1.25
CA MET A 23 -12.10 0.43 -2.10
C MET A 23 -11.95 0.02 -3.56
N LEU A 24 -10.71 -0.11 -4.03
CA LEU A 24 -10.46 -0.51 -5.40
C LEU A 24 -10.98 -1.93 -5.67
N TYR A 25 -10.77 -2.82 -4.72
CA TYR A 25 -11.28 -4.18 -4.84
C TYR A 25 -12.81 -4.21 -4.93
N ASP A 26 -13.46 -3.43 -4.07
CA ASP A 26 -14.92 -3.34 -4.05
C ASP A 26 -15.47 -2.74 -5.34
N GLU A 27 -14.70 -1.89 -6.00
CA GLU A 27 -15.08 -1.30 -7.28
C GLU A 27 -14.88 -2.25 -8.46
N GLY A 28 -14.28 -3.41 -8.22
CA GLY A 28 -14.11 -4.42 -9.25
C GLY A 28 -12.72 -4.46 -9.88
N TYR A 29 -11.75 -3.76 -9.30
CA TYR A 29 -10.38 -3.82 -9.80
C TYR A 29 -9.76 -5.16 -9.48
N THR A 30 -8.93 -5.66 -10.42
CA THR A 30 -8.20 -6.90 -10.19
C THR A 30 -7.03 -6.65 -9.24
N MET A 31 -6.51 -7.73 -8.65
CA MET A 31 -5.34 -7.61 -7.78
C MET A 31 -4.14 -7.02 -8.54
N THR A 32 -3.96 -7.43 -9.79
CA THR A 32 -2.88 -6.90 -10.63
C THR A 32 -3.01 -5.40 -10.82
N ALA A 33 -4.22 -4.93 -11.09
CA ALA A 33 -4.48 -3.50 -11.27
C ALA A 33 -4.23 -2.72 -9.98
N ILE A 34 -4.62 -3.29 -8.84
CA ILE A 34 -4.39 -2.66 -7.53
C ILE A 34 -2.90 -2.58 -7.24
N GLU A 35 -2.16 -3.65 -7.51
CA GLU A 35 -0.71 -3.64 -7.35
C GLU A 35 -0.06 -2.55 -8.20
N GLU A 36 -0.47 -2.45 -9.46
CA GLU A 36 0.07 -1.42 -10.34
C GLU A 36 -0.22 -0.03 -9.84
N TYR A 37 -1.42 0.19 -9.31
CA TYR A 37 -1.79 1.48 -8.76
C TYR A 37 -0.79 1.91 -7.69
N PHE A 38 -0.49 1.04 -6.74
CA PHE A 38 0.42 1.38 -5.65
C PHE A 38 1.88 1.43 -6.08
N ARG A 39 2.28 0.60 -7.03
CA ARG A 39 3.65 0.65 -7.56
C ARG A 39 3.95 1.96 -8.28
N ASN A 40 2.93 2.55 -8.88
CA ASN A 40 3.07 3.82 -9.59
C ASN A 40 2.78 5.04 -8.72
N ALA A 41 2.35 4.84 -7.49
CA ALA A 41 2.07 5.93 -6.57
C ALA A 41 3.35 6.32 -5.83
N PRO A 42 3.85 7.56 -6.01
CA PRO A 42 5.12 7.96 -5.40
C PRO A 42 5.14 7.87 -3.88
N ASP A 43 3.99 8.08 -3.25
CA ASP A 43 3.91 8.02 -1.79
C ASP A 43 4.21 6.63 -1.26
N TYR A 44 3.85 5.61 -2.02
CA TYR A 44 4.04 4.23 -1.59
C TYR A 44 5.33 3.62 -2.11
N ASN A 45 5.70 3.89 -3.36
CA ASN A 45 6.85 3.24 -3.96
C ASN A 45 8.19 3.73 -3.41
N LYS A 46 8.19 4.86 -2.71
CA LYS A 46 9.39 5.37 -2.03
C LYS A 46 9.61 4.69 -0.68
N GLU A 47 8.52 4.28 -0.02
CA GLU A 47 8.59 3.70 1.31
C GLU A 47 8.59 2.16 1.27
N TYR A 48 8.01 1.59 0.25
CA TYR A 48 7.86 0.14 0.12
C TYR A 48 8.36 -0.33 -1.24
N SER A 49 9.03 -1.46 -1.23
CA SER A 49 9.47 -2.10 -2.48
C SER A 49 8.28 -2.75 -3.18
N THR A 50 8.47 -3.11 -4.45
CA THR A 50 7.44 -3.81 -5.21
C THR A 50 7.01 -5.10 -4.52
N GLU A 51 7.97 -5.84 -3.99
CA GLU A 51 7.69 -7.09 -3.30
C GLU A 51 6.86 -6.87 -2.03
N GLU A 52 7.20 -5.83 -1.29
CA GLU A 52 6.45 -5.48 -0.08
C GLU A 52 5.02 -5.09 -0.40
N ILE A 53 4.84 -4.34 -1.48
CA ILE A 53 3.51 -3.93 -1.91
C ILE A 53 2.68 -5.16 -2.30
N GLU A 54 3.26 -6.08 -3.05
CA GLU A 54 2.58 -7.32 -3.42
C GLU A 54 2.13 -8.11 -2.21
N GLU A 55 3.03 -8.30 -1.25
CA GLU A 55 2.72 -9.04 -0.03
C GLU A 55 1.59 -8.40 0.75
N MET A 56 1.64 -7.07 0.88
CA MET A 56 0.60 -6.36 1.63
C MET A 56 -0.76 -6.50 0.95
N ILE A 57 -0.80 -6.42 -0.37
CA ILE A 57 -2.05 -6.54 -1.10
C ILE A 57 -2.63 -7.96 -0.98
N TYR A 58 -1.79 -8.97 -1.08
CA TYR A 58 -2.24 -10.35 -0.91
C TYR A 58 -2.79 -10.61 0.49
N GLU A 59 -2.22 -9.98 1.49
CA GLU A 59 -2.73 -10.11 2.86
C GLU A 59 -4.05 -9.40 3.06
N LEU A 60 -4.28 -8.31 2.33
CA LEU A 60 -5.48 -7.48 2.51
C LEU A 60 -6.70 -8.05 1.79
N ILE A 61 -6.47 -8.81 0.77
CA ILE A 61 -7.51 -9.36 -0.08
C ILE A 61 -7.50 -10.88 -0.03
#